data_239daab997505c572d5c44688f0e4cca
#
_entry.id   239daab997505c572d5c44688f0e4cca
#
_cell.length_a   1.000
_cell.length_b   1.000
_cell.length_c   1.000
_cell.angle_alpha   90.00
_cell.angle_beta   90.00
_cell.angle_gamma   90.00
#
_symmetry.space_group_name_H-M   'P 1'
#
loop_
_entity.id
_entity.type
_entity.pdbx_description
1 polymer ?
#
loop_
_entity_poly.entity_id
_entity_poly.type
_entity_poly.pdbx_seq_one_letter_code
_entity_poly.pdbx_strand_id
1 'polypeptide(L)'
;QTSLVGSEMCIRDSNYLISDVIEKPSVKKAPSNKAVIGRYILPREIFSKLLKQKPGKGGEIHITDAIQTLIQNDKKFIAHNFSGKYLDCGSMSGYIKSTLEIAKS
;
A
#
# COMPACT_ATOMS: atom_id res chain seq x y z
N GLN A 1 3.03 3.89 10.55
CA GLN A 1 3.73 3.23 9.44
C GLN A 1 2.76 2.63 8.47
N THR A 2 3.08 2.68 7.20
CA THR A 2 2.26 2.16 6.12
C THR A 2 3.06 1.19 5.27
N SER A 3 2.36 0.45 4.39
CA SER A 3 3.02 -0.40 3.41
C SER A 3 3.62 0.45 2.31
N LEU A 4 4.84 0.15 1.90
CA LEU A 4 5.54 0.86 0.84
C LEU A 4 5.68 -0.01 -0.41
N VAL A 5 5.69 0.63 -1.57
CA VAL A 5 5.78 -0.06 -2.85
C VAL A 5 7.08 0.26 -3.55
N GLY A 6 7.69 -0.76 -4.16
CA GLY A 6 8.76 -0.58 -5.12
C GLY A 6 8.20 -0.51 -6.52
N SER A 7 8.77 0.32 -7.38
CA SER A 7 8.33 0.44 -8.74
C SER A 7 9.51 0.35 -9.70
N GLU A 8 9.30 -0.36 -10.82
CA GLU A 8 10.34 -0.54 -11.82
C GLU A 8 10.40 0.61 -12.81
N MET A 9 9.25 1.10 -13.23
CA MET A 9 9.18 2.15 -14.23
C MET A 9 7.88 2.91 -14.14
N CYS A 10 7.92 4.16 -14.58
CA CYS A 10 6.72 4.96 -14.82
C CYS A 10 6.11 4.52 -16.16
N ILE A 11 4.87 4.07 -16.14
CA ILE A 11 4.17 3.65 -17.35
C ILE A 11 3.58 4.87 -18.06
N ARG A 12 2.90 5.72 -17.29
CA ARG A 12 2.23 6.90 -17.83
C ARG A 12 1.97 7.87 -16.68
N ASP A 13 2.38 9.12 -16.85
CA ASP A 13 2.12 10.21 -15.89
C ASP A 13 2.23 9.78 -14.42
N SER A 14 1.09 9.53 -13.76
CA SER A 14 1.02 9.16 -12.36
C SER A 14 0.93 7.66 -12.10
N ASN A 15 1.15 6.82 -13.12
CA ASN A 15 1.03 5.37 -13.01
C ASN A 15 2.40 4.70 -13.06
N TYR A 16 2.63 3.78 -12.13
CA TYR A 16 3.90 3.05 -12.00
C TYR A 16 3.64 1.55 -11.94
N LEU A 17 4.49 0.77 -12.61
CA LEU A 17 4.47 -0.69 -12.47
C LEU A 17 5.10 -1.06 -11.13
N ILE A 18 4.36 -1.81 -10.32
CA ILE A 18 4.83 -2.20 -8.98
C ILE A 18 5.71 -3.45 -9.10
N SER A 19 6.90 -3.39 -8.50
CA SER A 19 7.80 -4.54 -8.42
C SER A 19 7.63 -5.30 -7.11
N ASP A 20 7.33 -4.62 -6.02
CA ASP A 20 7.08 -5.26 -4.73
C ASP A 20 6.30 -4.35 -3.80
N VAL A 21 5.71 -4.96 -2.76
CA VAL A 21 4.98 -4.26 -1.71
C VAL A 21 5.43 -4.84 -0.38
N ILE A 22 5.85 -4.00 0.55
CA ILE A 22 6.33 -4.44 1.85
C ILE A 22 5.47 -3.81 2.94
N GLU A 23 4.94 -4.65 3.84
CA GLU A 23 4.14 -4.21 4.98
C GLU A 23 5.05 -3.61 6.05
N LYS A 24 4.82 -2.35 6.39
CA LYS A 24 5.51 -1.62 7.47
C LYS A 24 7.02 -1.89 7.52
N PRO A 25 7.76 -1.63 6.43
CA PRO A 25 9.20 -1.93 6.41
C PRO A 25 9.99 -0.96 7.28
N SER A 26 11.17 -1.40 7.74
CA SER A 26 12.11 -0.48 8.35
C SER A 26 12.66 0.47 7.27
N VAL A 27 13.23 1.61 7.70
CA VAL A 27 13.79 2.60 6.77
C VAL A 27 14.80 1.96 5.81
N LYS A 28 15.63 1.04 6.32
CA LYS A 28 16.65 0.37 5.51
C LYS A 28 16.08 -0.60 4.48
N LYS A 29 14.90 -1.16 4.74
CA LYS A 29 14.26 -2.16 3.86
C LYS A 29 13.17 -1.55 3.00
N ALA A 30 12.88 -0.27 3.16
CA ALA A 30 11.85 0.39 2.40
C ALA A 30 12.24 0.45 0.91
N PRO A 31 11.38 -0.06 0.00
CA PRO A 31 11.70 -0.05 -1.43
C PRO A 31 11.59 1.33 -2.05
N SER A 32 10.85 2.24 -1.42
CA SER A 32 10.68 3.62 -1.89
C SER A 32 10.03 4.45 -0.80
N ASN A 33 9.71 5.69 -1.08
CA ASN A 33 8.91 6.55 -0.22
C ASN A 33 7.43 6.60 -0.62
N LYS A 34 7.01 5.74 -1.56
CA LYS A 34 5.62 5.67 -2.02
C LYS A 34 4.83 4.74 -1.13
N ALA A 35 3.78 5.26 -0.51
CA ALA A 35 2.97 4.52 0.45
C ALA A 35 1.63 4.12 -0.14
N VAL A 36 1.14 2.95 0.27
CA VAL A 36 -0.20 2.48 -0.05
C VAL A 36 -1.18 3.13 0.93
N ILE A 37 -2.26 3.68 0.43
CA ILE A 37 -3.22 4.41 1.26
C ILE A 37 -4.60 3.78 1.34
N GLY A 38 -4.70 2.48 1.09
CA GLY A 38 -5.90 1.73 1.41
C GLY A 38 -7.00 1.71 0.36
N ARG A 39 -6.72 2.16 -0.86
CA ARG A 39 -7.66 2.03 -1.98
C ARG A 39 -7.08 1.07 -3.00
N TYR A 40 -7.79 -0.03 -3.24
CA TYR A 40 -7.31 -1.12 -4.08
C TYR A 40 -8.35 -1.52 -5.10
N ILE A 41 -7.88 -1.85 -6.30
CA ILE A 41 -8.63 -2.64 -7.27
C ILE A 41 -7.85 -3.94 -7.41
N LEU A 42 -8.42 -5.04 -6.94
CA LEU A 42 -7.71 -6.30 -6.80
C LEU A 42 -8.32 -7.37 -7.68
N PRO A 43 -7.49 -8.31 -8.21
CA PRO A 43 -8.02 -9.43 -8.97
C PRO A 43 -8.73 -10.41 -8.04
N ARG A 44 -9.64 -11.19 -8.62
CA ARG A 44 -10.43 -12.16 -7.87
C ARG A 44 -9.57 -13.21 -7.17
N GLU A 45 -8.42 -13.54 -7.73
CA GLU A 45 -7.47 -14.51 -7.17
C GLU A 45 -6.97 -14.13 -5.80
N ILE A 46 -7.11 -12.86 -5.40
CA ILE A 46 -6.66 -12.42 -4.07
C ILE A 46 -7.32 -13.23 -2.94
N PHE A 47 -8.57 -13.62 -3.11
CA PHE A 47 -9.28 -14.37 -2.08
C PHE A 47 -8.68 -15.76 -1.86
N SER A 48 -8.30 -16.45 -2.92
CA SER A 48 -7.66 -17.77 -2.77
C SER A 48 -6.29 -17.64 -2.13
N LYS A 49 -5.55 -16.59 -2.42
CA LYS A 49 -4.24 -16.33 -1.78
C LYS A 49 -4.40 -16.05 -0.30
N LEU A 50 -5.38 -15.23 0.07
CA LEU A 50 -5.63 -14.92 1.48
C LEU A 50 -6.04 -16.15 2.29
N LEU A 51 -6.83 -17.05 1.71
CA LEU A 51 -7.25 -18.29 2.38
C LEU A 51 -6.09 -19.21 2.70
N LYS A 52 -5.05 -19.22 1.87
CA LYS A 52 -3.88 -20.10 2.03
C LYS A 52 -2.71 -19.42 2.72
N GLN A 53 -2.83 -18.13 2.98
CA GLN A 53 -1.73 -17.32 3.49
C GLN A 53 -1.46 -17.63 4.96
N LYS A 54 -0.18 -17.75 5.29
CA LYS A 54 0.25 -17.86 6.69
C LYS A 54 0.36 -16.46 7.29
N PRO A 55 0.15 -16.34 8.62
CA PRO A 55 0.33 -15.05 9.28
C PRO A 55 1.72 -14.48 9.01
N GLY A 56 1.77 -13.20 8.69
CA GLY A 56 3.00 -12.48 8.44
C GLY A 56 3.42 -11.64 9.62
N LYS A 57 3.88 -10.43 9.34
CA LYS A 57 4.38 -9.50 10.34
C LYS A 57 3.32 -9.24 11.42
N GLY A 58 3.72 -9.37 12.70
CA GLY A 58 2.81 -9.19 13.82
C GLY A 58 1.82 -10.33 14.04
N GLY A 59 1.98 -11.46 13.36
CA GLY A 59 1.07 -12.60 13.48
C GLY A 59 -0.25 -12.42 12.76
N GLU A 60 -0.38 -11.39 11.92
CA GLU A 60 -1.60 -11.07 11.21
C GLU A 60 -1.52 -11.46 9.74
N ILE A 61 -2.69 -11.66 9.12
CA ILE A 61 -2.78 -11.88 7.67
C ILE A 61 -3.00 -10.53 7.01
N HIS A 62 -2.00 -10.09 6.23
CA HIS A 62 -2.03 -8.79 5.56
C HIS A 62 -2.36 -8.93 4.08
N ILE A 63 -3.20 -8.02 3.58
CA ILE A 63 -3.53 -8.00 2.16
C ILE A 63 -2.29 -7.66 1.30
N THR A 64 -1.36 -6.88 1.83
CA THR A 64 -0.11 -6.54 1.14
C THR A 64 0.75 -7.76 0.87
N ASP A 65 0.77 -8.74 1.79
CA ASP A 65 1.50 -9.98 1.57
C ASP A 65 0.87 -10.80 0.44
N ALA A 66 -0.46 -10.81 0.35
CA ALA A 66 -1.16 -11.49 -0.74
C ALA A 66 -0.89 -10.81 -2.08
N ILE A 67 -0.86 -9.49 -2.12
CA ILE A 67 -0.51 -8.73 -3.31
C ILE A 67 0.92 -9.06 -3.74
N GLN A 68 1.85 -9.09 -2.79
CA GLN A 68 3.24 -9.44 -3.06
C GLN A 68 3.37 -10.84 -3.67
N THR A 69 2.61 -11.80 -3.15
CA THR A 69 2.58 -13.17 -3.70
C THR A 69 2.11 -13.17 -5.16
N LEU A 70 1.06 -12.40 -5.46
CA LEU A 70 0.56 -12.30 -6.83
C LEU A 70 1.59 -11.63 -7.77
N ILE A 71 2.30 -10.62 -7.29
CA ILE A 71 3.36 -9.97 -8.06
C ILE A 71 4.47 -10.98 -8.37
N GLN A 72 4.86 -11.80 -7.40
CA GLN A 72 5.86 -12.84 -7.59
C GLN A 72 5.39 -13.92 -8.57
N ASN A 73 4.09 -14.10 -8.74
CA ASN A 73 3.48 -15.01 -9.71
C ASN A 73 3.14 -14.32 -11.03
N ASP A 74 3.87 -13.28 -11.36
CA ASP A 74 3.79 -12.57 -12.65
C ASP A 74 2.48 -11.80 -12.88
N LYS A 75 1.69 -11.56 -11.84
CA LYS A 75 0.57 -10.62 -11.93
C LYS A 75 1.10 -9.19 -11.92
N LYS A 76 0.57 -8.36 -12.81
CA LYS A 76 0.99 -6.97 -12.91
C LYS A 76 0.07 -6.09 -12.08
N PHE A 77 0.67 -5.31 -11.20
CA PHE A 77 -0.03 -4.32 -10.39
C PHE A 77 0.49 -2.94 -10.73
N ILE A 78 -0.40 -1.98 -10.76
CA ILE A 78 -0.07 -0.60 -11.08
C ILE A 78 -0.41 0.27 -9.88
N ALA A 79 0.56 1.10 -9.48
CA ALA A 79 0.34 2.13 -8.48
C ALA A 79 -0.02 3.43 -9.18
N HIS A 80 -1.12 4.04 -8.75
CA HIS A 80 -1.54 5.35 -9.25
C HIS A 80 -1.27 6.39 -8.17
N ASN A 81 -0.44 7.39 -8.48
CA ASN A 81 -0.25 8.54 -7.61
C ASN A 81 -1.46 9.45 -7.70
N PHE A 82 -2.22 9.56 -6.63
CA PHE A 82 -3.36 10.46 -6.63
C PHE A 82 -2.94 11.88 -6.22
N SER A 83 -3.69 12.87 -6.67
CA SER A 83 -3.46 14.27 -6.34
C SER A 83 -4.46 14.74 -5.30
N GLY A 84 -4.29 14.32 -4.08
CA GLY A 84 -5.18 14.70 -2.98
C GLY A 84 -4.41 14.74 -1.70
N LYS A 85 -5.11 14.91 -0.61
CA LYS A 85 -4.50 14.92 0.72
C LYS A 85 -4.81 13.61 1.43
N TYR A 86 -3.81 13.04 2.06
CA TYR A 86 -3.97 11.89 2.93
C TYR A 86 -4.12 12.41 4.36
N LEU A 87 -5.25 12.10 4.98
CA LEU A 87 -5.55 12.53 6.34
C LEU A 87 -5.48 11.33 7.27
N ASP A 88 -4.40 11.25 8.03
CA ASP A 88 -4.17 10.15 8.95
C ASP A 88 -4.74 10.47 10.32
N CYS A 89 -5.76 9.72 10.73
CA CYS A 89 -6.43 9.88 12.02
C CYS A 89 -6.02 8.82 13.04
N GLY A 90 -4.92 8.09 12.78
CA GLY A 90 -4.47 7.00 13.63
C GLY A 90 -3.79 7.43 14.91
N SER A 91 -3.53 8.73 15.10
CA SER A 91 -3.00 9.30 16.32
C SER A 91 -3.84 10.51 16.71
N MET A 92 -3.74 10.95 17.98
CA MET A 92 -4.49 12.12 18.42
C MET A 92 -4.07 13.38 17.64
N SER A 93 -2.77 13.58 17.46
CA SER A 93 -2.27 14.73 16.71
C SER A 93 -2.71 14.68 15.23
N GLY A 94 -2.69 13.50 14.63
CA GLY A 94 -3.15 13.31 13.25
C GLY A 94 -4.66 13.55 13.13
N TYR A 95 -5.44 13.09 14.09
CA TYR A 95 -6.87 13.32 14.13
C TYR A 95 -7.18 14.83 14.19
N ILE A 96 -6.51 15.58 15.06
CA ILE A 96 -6.70 17.01 15.21
C ILE A 96 -6.31 17.74 13.92
N LYS A 97 -5.14 17.41 13.36
CA LYS A 97 -4.68 18.03 12.10
C LYS A 97 -5.63 17.75 10.95
N SER A 98 -6.14 16.53 10.86
CA SER A 98 -7.08 16.15 9.80
C SER A 98 -8.41 16.90 9.95
N THR A 99 -8.90 17.04 11.18
CA THR A 99 -10.13 17.79 11.46
C THR A 99 -9.97 19.26 11.06
N LEU A 100 -8.84 19.87 11.39
CA LEU A 100 -8.56 21.26 11.01
C LEU A 100 -8.48 21.43 9.48
N GLU A 101 -7.88 20.46 8.80
CA GLU A 101 -7.78 20.50 7.34
C GLU A 101 -9.16 20.44 6.69
N ILE A 102 -10.03 19.56 7.17
CA ILE A 102 -11.41 19.47 6.68
C ILE A 102 -12.18 20.75 6.96
N ALA A 103 -11.98 21.35 8.14
CA ALA A 103 -12.66 22.57 8.53
C ALA A 103 -12.29 23.79 7.66
N LYS A 104 -11.10 23.76 7.07
CA LYS A 104 -10.62 24.83 6.18
C LYS A 104 -11.18 24.74 4.76
N SER A 105 -11.68 23.61 4.37
CA SER A 105 -12.12 23.36 2.99
C SER A 105 -13.57 23.79 2.74
#